data_51073d607de73c3804bbb179b7dbe9ee
#
_entry.id   51073d607de73c3804bbb179b7dbe9ee
#
_cell.length_a   1.000
_cell.length_b   1.000
_cell.length_c   1.000
_cell.angle_alpha   90.00
_cell.angle_beta   90.00
_cell.angle_gamma   90.00
#
_symmetry.space_group_name_H-M   'P 1'
#
loop_
_entity.id
_entity.type
_entity.pdbx_description
1 polymer ?
#
loop_
_entity_poly.entity_id
_entity_poly.type
_entity_poly.pdbx_seq_one_letter_code
_entity_poly.pdbx_strand_id
1 'polypeptide(L)'
;MELDFDRAGIEHRTKKLEVGDYVNPENPALVVDRKRNLDELCANLCSGDRGRFWREIRRAKAMGVKLIILCEHGGAVKTIRDVARWRSRYSPFGGRDLMERIYRVHISYGVEFLFCDKRRTGEQIVRLLGRLS
;
A
#
# COMPACT_ATOMS: atom_id res chain seq x y z
N MET A 1 8.25 1.08 16.56
CA MET A 1 7.25 1.49 15.57
C MET A 1 5.84 1.50 16.13
N GLU A 2 5.42 0.44 16.81
CA GLU A 2 4.06 0.37 17.39
C GLU A 2 3.80 1.42 18.47
N LEU A 3 4.80 1.77 19.25
CA LEU A 3 4.69 2.82 20.26
C LEU A 3 4.30 4.18 19.68
N ASP A 4 4.79 4.47 18.46
CA ASP A 4 4.47 5.72 17.78
C ASP A 4 3.04 5.73 17.27
N PHE A 5 2.52 4.56 16.85
CA PHE A 5 1.13 4.42 16.42
C PHE A 5 0.18 4.61 17.60
N ASP A 6 0.50 4.03 18.75
CA ASP A 6 -0.33 4.19 19.95
C ASP A 6 -0.40 5.66 20.39
N ARG A 7 0.72 6.37 20.35
CA ARG A 7 0.75 7.81 20.66
C ARG A 7 -0.09 8.65 19.70
N ALA A 8 -0.10 8.24 18.42
CA ALA A 8 -0.86 8.96 17.40
C ALA A 8 -2.34 8.54 17.35
N GLY A 9 -2.74 7.56 18.15
CA GLY A 9 -4.10 7.04 18.14
C GLY A 9 -4.46 6.26 16.89
N ILE A 10 -3.46 5.63 16.27
CA ILE A 10 -3.65 4.88 15.01
C ILE A 10 -3.93 3.42 15.31
N GLU A 11 -5.01 2.91 14.73
CA GLU A 11 -5.34 1.50 14.78
C GLU A 11 -4.66 0.71 13.66
N HIS A 12 -4.31 -0.53 13.93
CA HIS A 12 -3.69 -1.40 12.95
C HIS A 12 -4.42 -2.75 12.86
N ARG A 13 -4.00 -3.59 11.89
CA ARG A 13 -4.72 -4.81 11.52
C ARG A 13 -4.96 -5.80 12.66
N THR A 14 -4.16 -5.79 13.72
CA THR A 14 -4.40 -6.65 14.88
C THR A 14 -5.74 -6.36 15.55
N LYS A 15 -6.34 -5.20 15.26
CA LYS A 15 -7.68 -4.82 15.72
C LYS A 15 -8.76 -5.12 14.69
N LYS A 16 -8.51 -6.03 13.74
CA LYS A 16 -9.45 -6.51 12.73
C LYS A 16 -10.00 -5.42 11.82
N LEU A 17 -9.13 -4.64 11.21
CA LEU A 17 -9.54 -3.68 10.20
C LEU A 17 -10.09 -4.40 8.97
N GLU A 18 -11.17 -3.89 8.39
CA GLU A 18 -11.79 -4.46 7.20
C GLU A 18 -10.98 -4.24 5.94
N VAL A 19 -10.26 -3.13 5.88
CA VAL A 19 -9.42 -2.75 4.74
C VAL A 19 -8.11 -2.21 5.27
N GLY A 20 -6.99 -2.64 4.66
CA GLY A 20 -5.67 -2.16 4.97
C GLY A 20 -5.14 -2.57 6.34
N ASP A 21 -4.05 -1.97 6.76
CA ASP A 21 -3.34 -2.32 7.99
C ASP A 21 -3.44 -1.23 9.06
N TYR A 22 -3.52 0.03 8.68
CA TYR A 22 -3.44 1.17 9.60
C TYR A 22 -4.50 2.21 9.28
N VAL A 23 -5.16 2.71 10.31
CA VAL A 23 -6.19 3.75 10.19
C VAL A 23 -6.13 4.69 11.38
N ASN A 24 -6.43 5.96 11.15
CA ASN A 24 -6.69 6.91 12.22
C ASN A 24 -8.21 6.89 12.48
N PRO A 25 -8.66 6.51 13.69
CA PRO A 25 -10.10 6.45 13.98
C PRO A 25 -10.86 7.77 13.74
N GLU A 26 -10.15 8.89 13.80
CA GLU A 26 -10.77 10.21 13.53
C GLU A 26 -10.94 10.47 12.04
N ASN A 27 -10.32 9.65 11.18
CA ASN A 27 -10.47 9.75 9.74
C ASN A 27 -10.50 8.35 9.12
N PRO A 28 -11.57 7.57 9.36
CA PRO A 28 -11.65 6.17 8.93
C PRO A 28 -11.75 5.99 7.42
N ALA A 29 -11.97 7.07 6.66
CA ALA A 29 -12.02 7.02 5.21
C ALA A 29 -10.63 7.00 4.54
N LEU A 30 -9.55 7.09 5.33
CA LEU A 30 -8.17 7.05 4.83
C LEU A 30 -7.44 5.91 5.53
N VAL A 31 -6.96 4.93 4.75
CA VAL A 31 -6.32 3.72 5.27
C VAL A 31 -5.00 3.50 4.55
N VAL A 32 -3.98 3.07 5.29
CA VAL A 32 -2.68 2.71 4.73
C VAL A 32 -2.50 1.19 4.83
N ASP A 33 -2.09 0.57 3.72
CA ASP A 33 -1.70 -0.83 3.67
C ASP A 33 -0.20 -0.90 3.37
N ARG A 34 0.54 -1.64 4.20
CA ARG A 34 1.98 -1.77 4.09
C ARG A 34 2.36 -2.99 3.28
N LYS A 35 3.31 -2.82 2.35
CA LYS A 35 3.95 -3.92 1.62
C LYS A 35 5.44 -3.92 1.93
N ARG A 36 5.99 -5.08 2.25
CA ARG A 36 7.40 -5.20 2.67
C ARG A 36 8.39 -4.93 1.55
N ASN A 37 8.00 -5.19 0.30
CA ASN A 37 8.84 -4.99 -0.86
C ASN A 37 8.02 -5.11 -2.14
N LEU A 38 8.68 -4.91 -3.28
CA LEU A 38 8.01 -5.04 -4.58
C LEU A 38 7.67 -6.48 -4.93
N ASP A 39 8.38 -7.47 -4.41
CA ASP A 39 8.03 -8.88 -4.63
C ASP A 39 6.67 -9.21 -4.04
N GLU A 40 6.38 -8.72 -2.83
CA GLU A 40 5.08 -8.90 -2.20
C GLU A 40 3.99 -8.23 -3.02
N LEU A 41 4.21 -6.99 -3.43
CA LEU A 41 3.26 -6.24 -4.24
C LEU A 41 3.01 -6.94 -5.58
N CYS A 42 4.06 -7.44 -6.22
CA CYS A 42 3.98 -8.19 -7.46
C CYS A 42 3.17 -9.48 -7.28
N ALA A 43 3.43 -10.23 -6.23
CA ALA A 43 2.67 -11.45 -5.93
C ALA A 43 1.18 -11.13 -5.73
N ASN A 44 0.87 -10.00 -5.12
CA ASN A 44 -0.52 -9.61 -4.88
C ASN A 44 -1.24 -9.13 -6.14
N LEU A 45 -0.57 -8.42 -7.03
CA LEU A 45 -1.22 -7.82 -8.20
C LEU A 45 -1.12 -8.63 -9.48
N CYS A 46 -0.04 -9.39 -9.65
CA CYS A 46 0.23 -10.09 -10.91
C CYS A 46 -0.18 -11.56 -10.93
N SER A 47 -0.60 -12.13 -9.80
CA SER A 47 -1.00 -13.53 -9.71
C SER A 47 -2.49 -13.78 -10.00
N GLY A 48 -3.17 -12.80 -10.55
CA GLY A 48 -4.60 -12.85 -10.84
C GLY A 48 -5.40 -11.85 -10.01
N ASP A 49 -6.63 -11.57 -10.43
CA ASP A 49 -7.47 -10.54 -9.82
C ASP A 49 -8.46 -11.08 -8.78
N ARG A 50 -8.37 -12.36 -8.44
CA ARG A 50 -9.26 -13.01 -7.47
C ARG A 50 -8.68 -13.11 -6.09
N GLY A 51 -7.42 -12.68 -5.91
CA GLY A 51 -6.72 -12.76 -4.64
C GLY A 51 -7.28 -11.81 -3.58
N ARG A 52 -6.82 -12.04 -2.36
CA ARG A 52 -7.25 -11.26 -1.20
C ARG A 52 -7.01 -9.77 -1.36
N PHE A 53 -5.86 -9.40 -1.92
CA PHE A 53 -5.50 -7.99 -2.10
C PHE A 53 -6.44 -7.29 -3.08
N TRP A 54 -6.79 -7.95 -4.18
CA TRP A 54 -7.75 -7.41 -5.13
C TRP A 54 -9.13 -7.25 -4.51
N ARG A 55 -9.53 -8.17 -3.63
CA ARG A 55 -10.79 -8.03 -2.90
C ARG A 55 -10.77 -6.84 -1.96
N GLU A 56 -9.63 -6.58 -1.28
CA GLU A 56 -9.48 -5.39 -0.44
C GLU A 56 -9.59 -4.10 -1.24
N ILE A 57 -8.97 -4.05 -2.41
CA ILE A 57 -9.04 -2.90 -3.32
C ILE A 57 -10.50 -2.61 -3.71
N ARG A 58 -11.23 -3.63 -4.13
CA ARG A 58 -12.62 -3.48 -4.52
C ARG A 58 -13.51 -3.08 -3.35
N ARG A 59 -13.25 -3.64 -2.18
CA ARG A 59 -13.97 -3.29 -0.96
C ARG A 59 -13.73 -1.84 -0.56
N ALA A 60 -12.49 -1.39 -0.61
CA ALA A 60 -12.17 -0.01 -0.31
C ALA A 60 -12.94 0.96 -1.21
N LYS A 61 -12.98 0.68 -2.50
CA LYS A 61 -13.75 1.49 -3.44
C LYS A 61 -15.23 1.50 -3.11
N ALA A 62 -15.80 0.33 -2.83
CA ALA A 62 -17.23 0.20 -2.50
C ALA A 62 -17.60 0.94 -1.22
N MET A 63 -16.69 0.98 -0.25
CA MET A 63 -16.89 1.65 1.04
C MET A 63 -16.56 3.15 1.01
N GLY A 64 -16.03 3.66 -0.11
CA GLY A 64 -15.60 5.05 -0.19
C GLY A 64 -14.33 5.32 0.61
N VAL A 65 -13.51 4.30 0.84
CA VAL A 65 -12.25 4.41 1.57
C VAL A 65 -11.10 4.71 0.62
N LYS A 66 -10.31 5.72 0.95
CA LYS A 66 -9.05 6.02 0.24
C LYS A 66 -7.98 5.07 0.75
N LEU A 67 -7.49 4.21 -0.12
CA LEU A 67 -6.44 3.26 0.20
C LEU A 67 -5.10 3.76 -0.32
N ILE A 68 -4.11 3.81 0.57
CA ILE A 68 -2.73 4.15 0.23
C ILE A 68 -1.88 2.91 0.45
N ILE A 69 -1.20 2.46 -0.59
CA ILE A 69 -0.24 1.36 -0.49
C ILE A 69 1.15 1.95 -0.25
N LEU A 70 1.72 1.65 0.90
CA LEU A 70 3.07 2.07 1.24
C LEU A 70 4.01 0.88 1.10
N CYS A 71 4.83 0.89 0.05
CA CYS A 71 5.76 -0.18 -0.26
C CYS A 71 7.14 0.14 0.29
N GLU A 72 7.66 -0.73 1.15
CA GLU A 72 8.99 -0.59 1.73
C GLU A 72 10.04 -1.11 0.75
N HIS A 73 10.45 -0.27 -0.20
CA HIS A 73 11.48 -0.63 -1.15
C HIS A 73 12.42 0.56 -1.34
N GLY A 74 13.62 0.45 -0.78
CA GLY A 74 14.62 1.50 -0.84
C GLY A 74 15.34 1.61 -2.18
N GLY A 75 16.35 2.44 -2.23
CA GLY A 75 17.19 2.61 -3.40
C GLY A 75 16.55 3.47 -4.48
N ALA A 76 16.60 3.00 -5.73
CA ALA A 76 16.18 3.78 -6.88
C ALA A 76 14.66 3.86 -7.09
N VAL A 77 13.87 3.05 -6.39
CA VAL A 77 12.42 3.05 -6.57
C VAL A 77 11.77 4.05 -5.62
N LYS A 78 11.38 5.20 -6.15
CA LYS A 78 10.74 6.27 -5.38
C LYS A 78 9.35 6.61 -5.91
N THR A 79 9.05 6.25 -7.15
CA THR A 79 7.77 6.54 -7.80
C THR A 79 7.29 5.29 -8.55
N ILE A 80 6.02 5.31 -8.99
CA ILE A 80 5.46 4.22 -9.79
C ILE A 80 6.30 3.99 -11.06
N ARG A 81 6.76 5.07 -11.68
CA ARG A 81 7.56 5.00 -12.90
C ARG A 81 8.87 4.23 -12.71
N ASP A 82 9.48 4.37 -11.53
CA ASP A 82 10.74 3.68 -11.23
C ASP A 82 10.58 2.17 -11.14
N VAL A 83 9.36 1.68 -10.89
CA VAL A 83 9.06 0.25 -10.81
C VAL A 83 9.38 -0.47 -12.13
N ALA A 84 9.33 0.23 -13.26
CA ALA A 84 9.63 -0.37 -14.56
C ALA A 84 11.02 -0.99 -14.65
N ARG A 85 11.98 -0.51 -13.85
CA ARG A 85 13.38 -0.98 -13.84
C ARG A 85 13.60 -2.16 -12.89
N TRP A 86 12.62 -2.45 -12.04
CA TRP A 86 12.74 -3.52 -11.08
C TRP A 86 12.54 -4.88 -11.73
N ARG A 87 13.19 -5.91 -11.18
CA ARG A 87 13.01 -7.29 -11.59
C ARG A 87 12.83 -8.18 -10.38
N SER A 88 11.85 -9.06 -10.43
CA SER A 88 11.64 -10.04 -9.37
C SER A 88 12.66 -11.18 -9.50
N ARG A 89 13.13 -11.68 -8.35
CA ARG A 89 13.94 -12.91 -8.29
C ARG A 89 13.08 -14.16 -8.26
N TYR A 90 11.79 -14.02 -7.99
CA TYR A 90 10.90 -15.13 -7.67
C TYR A 90 9.75 -15.29 -8.65
N SER A 91 9.55 -14.35 -9.54
CA SER A 91 8.42 -14.30 -10.45
C SER A 91 8.87 -14.04 -11.88
N PRO A 92 8.19 -14.61 -12.89
CA PRO A 92 8.46 -14.27 -14.28
C PRO A 92 8.02 -12.85 -14.65
N PHE A 93 7.23 -12.21 -13.79
CA PHE A 93 6.75 -10.85 -14.05
C PHE A 93 7.88 -9.83 -13.86
N GLY A 94 8.04 -8.94 -14.82
CA GLY A 94 9.03 -7.88 -14.75
C GLY A 94 8.44 -6.61 -14.15
N GLY A 95 9.32 -5.63 -13.93
CA GLY A 95 8.91 -4.33 -13.39
C GLY A 95 7.88 -3.62 -14.25
N ARG A 96 7.97 -3.78 -15.57
CA ARG A 96 7.03 -3.17 -16.50
C ARG A 96 5.62 -3.74 -16.33
N ASP A 97 5.50 -5.06 -16.13
CA ASP A 97 4.21 -5.70 -15.88
C ASP A 97 3.61 -5.20 -14.57
N LEU A 98 4.42 -5.13 -13.53
CA LEU A 98 3.98 -4.63 -12.23
C LEU A 98 3.55 -3.17 -12.32
N MET A 99 4.35 -2.34 -12.99
CA MET A 99 4.03 -0.92 -13.17
C MET A 99 2.67 -0.73 -13.87
N GLU A 100 2.39 -1.51 -14.91
CA GLU A 100 1.11 -1.43 -15.62
C GLU A 100 -0.05 -1.81 -14.70
N ARG A 101 0.12 -2.83 -13.87
CA ARG A 101 -0.90 -3.24 -12.90
C ARG A 101 -1.12 -2.16 -11.84
N ILE A 102 -0.05 -1.56 -11.35
CA ILE A 102 -0.13 -0.46 -10.39
C ILE A 102 -0.91 0.71 -10.98
N TYR A 103 -0.58 1.12 -12.21
CA TYR A 103 -1.30 2.22 -12.86
C TYR A 103 -2.77 1.89 -13.06
N ARG A 104 -3.09 0.66 -13.45
CA ARG A 104 -4.49 0.24 -13.61
C ARG A 104 -5.26 0.38 -12.30
N VAL A 105 -4.69 -0.08 -11.20
CA VAL A 105 -5.30 0.02 -9.87
C VAL A 105 -5.44 1.49 -9.47
N HIS A 106 -4.41 2.27 -9.68
CA HIS A 106 -4.41 3.69 -9.36
C HIS A 106 -5.54 4.43 -10.12
N ILE A 107 -5.64 4.21 -11.41
CA ILE A 107 -6.62 4.90 -12.25
C ILE A 107 -8.05 4.39 -12.00
N SER A 108 -8.23 3.08 -11.93
CA SER A 108 -9.57 2.49 -11.85
C SER A 108 -10.17 2.50 -10.46
N TYR A 109 -9.34 2.46 -9.41
CA TYR A 109 -9.81 2.33 -8.03
C TYR A 109 -9.39 3.49 -7.12
N GLY A 110 -8.61 4.44 -7.64
CA GLY A 110 -8.17 5.58 -6.86
C GLY A 110 -7.17 5.24 -5.76
N VAL A 111 -6.49 4.11 -5.86
CA VAL A 111 -5.48 3.69 -4.89
C VAL A 111 -4.19 4.48 -5.13
N GLU A 112 -3.63 5.03 -4.07
CA GLU A 112 -2.35 5.74 -4.12
C GLU A 112 -1.21 4.79 -3.75
N PHE A 113 -0.11 4.86 -4.49
CA PHE A 113 1.07 4.04 -4.24
C PHE A 113 2.26 4.92 -3.89
N LEU A 114 2.87 4.65 -2.74
CA LEU A 114 4.05 5.38 -2.27
C LEU A 114 5.15 4.38 -1.93
N PHE A 115 6.38 4.82 -2.05
CA PHE A 115 7.56 3.97 -1.80
C PHE A 115 8.46 4.66 -0.78
N CYS A 116 8.97 3.90 0.17
CA CYS A 116 9.87 4.45 1.18
C CYS A 116 10.90 3.41 1.62
N ASP A 117 11.96 3.90 2.22
CA ASP A 117 12.95 3.05 2.89
C ASP A 117 12.28 2.41 4.12
N LYS A 118 12.59 1.14 4.38
CA LYS A 118 12.04 0.38 5.50
C LYS A 118 12.19 1.10 6.85
N ARG A 119 13.29 1.83 7.04
CA ARG A 119 13.55 2.54 8.30
C ARG A 119 12.62 3.72 8.52
N ARG A 120 11.93 4.18 7.47
CA ARG A 120 11.05 5.36 7.52
C ARG A 120 9.57 5.02 7.49
N THR A 121 9.23 3.74 7.46
CA THR A 121 7.85 3.30 7.30
C THR A 121 6.92 3.84 8.38
N GLY A 122 7.31 3.70 9.64
CA GLY A 122 6.47 4.18 10.76
C GLY A 122 6.22 5.67 10.69
N GLU A 123 7.27 6.45 10.44
CA GLU A 123 7.17 7.89 10.27
C GLU A 123 6.24 8.27 9.13
N GLN A 124 6.35 7.58 8.00
CA GLN A 124 5.50 7.85 6.84
C GLN A 124 4.04 7.51 7.12
N ILE A 125 3.76 6.42 7.80
CA ILE A 125 2.38 6.04 8.15
C ILE A 125 1.74 7.10 9.04
N VAL A 126 2.44 7.54 10.07
CA VAL A 126 1.93 8.60 10.96
C VAL A 126 1.66 9.87 10.17
N ARG A 127 2.59 10.25 9.30
CA ARG A 127 2.44 11.44 8.47
C ARG A 127 1.25 11.35 7.52
N LEU A 128 1.09 10.20 6.86
CA LEU A 128 -0.01 10.00 5.91
C LEU A 128 -1.37 10.01 6.61
N LEU A 129 -1.49 9.33 7.74
CA LEU A 129 -2.74 9.24 8.47
C LEU A 129 -3.07 10.51 9.26
N GLY A 130 -2.07 11.38 9.45
CA GLY A 130 -2.30 12.69 10.05
C GLY A 130 -2.78 13.74 9.07
N ARG A 131 -2.84 13.44 7.76
CA ARG A 131 -3.37 14.38 6.77
C ARG A 131 -4.88 14.57 6.96
N LEU A 132 -5.28 15.83 7.01
CA LEU A 132 -6.69 16.17 6.96
C LEU A 132 -7.08 16.20 5.49
N SER A 133 -8.02 15.37 5.13
CA SER A 133 -8.52 15.30 3.75
C SER A 133 -9.29 16.54 3.36
#